data_3ef6e1db7ce54096a77fef0459447699
#
_entry.id   3ef6e1db7ce54096a77fef0459447699
#
_cell.length_a   1.000
_cell.length_b   1.000
_cell.length_c   1.000
_cell.angle_alpha   90.00
_cell.angle_beta   90.00
_cell.angle_gamma   90.00
#
_symmetry.space_group_name_H-M   'P 1'
#
loop_
_entity.id
_entity.type
_entity.pdbx_description
1 polymer ?
#
loop_
_entity_poly.entity_id
_entity_poly.type
_entity_poly.pdbx_seq_one_letter_code
_entity_poly.pdbx_strand_id
1 'polypeptide(L)'
;PDKNLQEKLLAELPGVLNWAIDGLRAWLVQGLGEQPSSIKLATAEYRNESDQAQRWLDDCTVTGGEMKMTSGAGYSSYKAWCQENGERYMTGTAWGRRMAEKSFEKNRERGKTTYFGLGLLSTD
;
A
#
# COMPACT_ATOMS: atom_id res chain seq x y z
N PRO A 1 19.95 -10.65 -36.58
CA PRO A 1 20.52 -11.13 -35.33
C PRO A 1 22.00 -11.39 -35.54
N ASP A 2 22.83 -10.83 -34.63
CA ASP A 2 24.29 -10.99 -34.68
C ASP A 2 24.63 -12.43 -34.28
N LYS A 3 25.15 -13.21 -35.26
CA LYS A 3 25.49 -14.62 -35.04
C LYS A 3 26.70 -14.82 -34.12
N ASN A 4 27.52 -13.78 -33.94
CA ASN A 4 28.74 -13.81 -33.12
C ASN A 4 28.57 -13.11 -31.78
N LEU A 5 27.32 -12.82 -31.35
CA LEU A 5 27.02 -12.11 -30.11
C LEU A 5 27.62 -12.83 -28.90
N GLN A 6 27.55 -14.16 -28.87
CA GLN A 6 28.07 -14.96 -27.76
C GLN A 6 29.58 -14.81 -27.60
N GLU A 7 30.34 -14.87 -28.69
CA GLU A 7 31.79 -14.71 -28.67
C GLU A 7 32.21 -13.30 -28.24
N LYS A 8 31.47 -12.28 -28.72
CA LYS A 8 31.68 -10.89 -28.31
C LYS A 8 31.44 -10.69 -26.81
N LEU A 9 30.33 -11.24 -26.30
CA LEU A 9 30.02 -11.18 -24.87
C LEU A 9 31.07 -11.90 -24.01
N LEU A 10 31.56 -13.05 -24.45
CA LEU A 10 32.63 -13.77 -23.75
C LEU A 10 33.95 -12.96 -23.71
N ALA A 11 34.28 -12.23 -24.76
CA ALA A 11 35.43 -11.34 -24.79
C ALA A 11 35.29 -10.13 -23.85
N GLU A 12 34.07 -9.69 -23.59
CA GLU A 12 33.77 -8.55 -22.71
C GLU A 12 33.64 -8.96 -21.22
N LEU A 13 33.56 -10.27 -20.90
CA LEU A 13 33.40 -10.75 -19.52
C LEU A 13 34.41 -10.18 -18.51
N PRO A 14 35.69 -10.01 -18.81
CA PRO A 14 36.63 -9.38 -17.88
C PRO A 14 36.26 -7.94 -17.54
N GLY A 15 35.76 -7.17 -18.51
CA GLY A 15 35.26 -5.82 -18.30
C GLY A 15 34.00 -5.78 -17.44
N VAL A 16 33.06 -6.68 -17.70
CA VAL A 16 31.82 -6.85 -16.91
C VAL A 16 32.16 -7.23 -15.47
N LEU A 17 33.12 -8.13 -15.26
CA LEU A 17 33.56 -8.51 -13.92
C LEU A 17 34.17 -7.32 -13.17
N ASN A 18 35.06 -6.55 -13.80
CA ASN A 18 35.63 -5.35 -13.20
C ASN A 18 34.58 -4.34 -12.81
N TRP A 19 33.61 -4.07 -13.69
CA TRP A 19 32.48 -3.20 -13.40
C TRP A 19 31.66 -3.69 -12.20
N ALA A 20 31.39 -5.00 -12.11
CA ALA A 20 30.68 -5.61 -10.98
C ALA A 20 31.46 -5.49 -9.67
N ILE A 21 32.79 -5.68 -9.71
CA ILE A 21 33.67 -5.51 -8.54
C ILE A 21 33.69 -4.06 -8.07
N ASP A 22 33.78 -3.11 -8.98
CA ASP A 22 33.76 -1.69 -8.63
C ASP A 22 32.40 -1.27 -8.06
N GLY A 23 31.30 -1.78 -8.60
CA GLY A 23 29.98 -1.62 -8.03
C GLY A 23 29.86 -2.20 -6.61
N LEU A 24 30.41 -3.41 -6.39
CA LEU A 24 30.43 -4.03 -5.07
C LEU A 24 31.27 -3.19 -4.06
N ARG A 25 32.44 -2.72 -4.47
CA ARG A 25 33.28 -1.85 -3.61
C ARG A 25 32.56 -0.56 -3.24
N ALA A 26 31.93 0.09 -4.21
CA ALA A 26 31.13 1.29 -3.95
C ALA A 26 29.99 1.00 -2.98
N TRP A 27 29.28 -0.10 -3.16
CA TRP A 27 28.22 -0.54 -2.26
C TRP A 27 28.70 -0.83 -0.83
N LEU A 28 29.84 -1.50 -0.66
CA LEU A 28 30.43 -1.79 0.66
C LEU A 28 30.82 -0.52 1.42
N VAL A 29 31.20 0.55 0.72
CA VAL A 29 31.59 1.84 1.31
C VAL A 29 30.39 2.75 1.55
N GLN A 30 29.46 2.83 0.62
CA GLN A 30 28.36 3.81 0.60
C GLN A 30 27.00 3.20 0.94
N GLY A 31 26.90 1.86 1.02
CA GLY A 31 25.62 1.16 1.11
C GLY A 31 24.80 1.32 -0.17
N LEU A 32 23.48 1.18 -0.05
CA LEU A 32 22.55 1.38 -1.18
C LEU A 32 22.30 2.87 -1.52
N GLY A 33 23.03 3.76 -0.86
CA GLY A 33 22.84 5.19 -1.00
C GLY A 33 21.57 5.69 -0.32
N GLU A 34 21.30 6.98 -0.43
CA GLU A 34 20.05 7.56 0.08
C GLU A 34 18.88 7.19 -0.84
N GLN A 35 17.78 6.77 -0.22
CA GLN A 35 16.53 6.56 -0.96
C GLN A 35 16.12 7.85 -1.68
N PRO A 36 15.73 7.78 -2.97
CA PRO A 36 15.19 8.93 -3.68
C PRO A 36 14.04 9.58 -2.91
N SER A 37 13.98 10.91 -2.94
CA SER A 37 12.96 11.68 -2.21
C SER A 37 11.53 11.28 -2.60
N SER A 38 11.30 10.92 -3.86
CA SER A 38 10.01 10.42 -4.35
C SER A 38 9.58 9.13 -3.65
N ILE A 39 10.52 8.20 -3.39
CA ILE A 39 10.24 6.94 -2.68
C ILE A 39 9.97 7.22 -1.19
N LYS A 40 10.75 8.10 -0.56
CA LYS A 40 10.52 8.50 0.84
C LYS A 40 9.14 9.13 1.01
N LEU A 41 8.74 10.04 0.12
CA LEU A 41 7.43 10.68 0.15
C LEU A 41 6.29 9.69 -0.07
N ALA A 42 6.39 8.83 -1.09
CA ALA A 42 5.37 7.81 -1.36
C ALA A 42 5.23 6.81 -0.19
N THR A 43 6.34 6.43 0.44
CA THR A 43 6.31 5.54 1.62
C THR A 43 5.68 6.23 2.84
N ALA A 44 5.99 7.51 3.06
CA ALA A 44 5.40 8.29 4.16
C ALA A 44 3.89 8.48 3.95
N GLU A 45 3.46 8.80 2.73
CA GLU A 45 2.05 8.93 2.37
C GLU A 45 1.30 7.59 2.56
N TYR A 46 1.89 6.49 2.09
CA TYR A 46 1.35 5.14 2.29
C TYR A 46 1.14 4.80 3.77
N ARG A 47 2.14 5.06 4.61
CA ARG A 47 2.05 4.81 6.06
C ARG A 47 0.96 5.65 6.71
N ASN A 48 0.92 6.95 6.39
CA ASN A 48 -0.07 7.85 6.95
C ASN A 48 -1.51 7.43 6.59
N GLU A 49 -1.77 7.08 5.33
CA GLU A 49 -3.06 6.56 4.91
C GLU A 49 -3.42 5.23 5.58
N SER A 50 -2.44 4.34 5.75
CA SER A 50 -2.66 3.04 6.42
C SER A 50 -3.00 3.23 7.90
N ASP A 51 -2.27 4.10 8.60
CA ASP A 51 -2.50 4.41 10.00
C ASP A 51 -3.84 5.09 10.22
N GLN A 52 -4.24 6.01 9.33
CA GLN A 52 -5.52 6.70 9.39
C GLN A 52 -6.70 5.73 9.23
N ALA A 53 -6.61 4.79 8.28
CA ALA A 53 -7.65 3.78 8.09
C ALA A 53 -7.77 2.86 9.30
N GLN A 54 -6.65 2.51 9.95
CA GLN A 54 -6.65 1.69 11.15
C GLN A 54 -7.30 2.42 12.33
N ARG A 55 -6.94 3.67 12.58
CA ARG A 55 -7.56 4.47 13.66
C ARG A 55 -9.06 4.59 13.48
N TRP A 56 -9.53 4.86 12.27
CA TRP A 56 -10.97 4.87 11.97
C TRP A 56 -11.63 3.52 12.26
N LEU A 57 -10.99 2.39 11.87
CA LEU A 57 -11.51 1.06 12.19
C LEU A 57 -11.65 0.85 13.69
N ASP A 58 -10.65 1.22 14.46
CA ASP A 58 -10.62 1.05 15.91
C ASP A 58 -11.68 1.93 16.61
N ASP A 59 -11.91 3.15 16.11
CA ASP A 59 -12.80 4.14 16.71
C ASP A 59 -14.27 3.94 16.29
N CYS A 60 -14.52 3.54 15.04
CA CYS A 60 -15.87 3.60 14.43
C CYS A 60 -16.46 2.25 14.08
N THR A 61 -15.73 1.15 14.28
CA THR A 61 -16.21 -0.17 13.85
C THR A 61 -16.11 -1.22 14.94
N VAL A 62 -16.96 -2.24 14.80
CA VAL A 62 -16.89 -3.46 15.60
C VAL A 62 -16.77 -4.67 14.70
N THR A 63 -16.05 -5.67 15.18
CA THR A 63 -15.90 -6.95 14.49
C THR A 63 -16.81 -8.00 15.11
N GLY A 64 -17.55 -8.76 14.29
CA GLY A 64 -18.42 -9.83 14.75
C GLY A 64 -18.96 -10.67 13.61
N GLY A 65 -19.14 -11.99 13.81
CA GLY A 65 -19.42 -12.95 12.74
C GLY A 65 -20.68 -12.67 11.90
N GLU A 66 -21.70 -12.01 12.47
CA GLU A 66 -22.94 -11.69 11.75
C GLU A 66 -23.02 -10.25 11.25
N MET A 67 -22.01 -9.44 11.56
CA MET A 67 -22.01 -8.03 11.17
C MET A 67 -21.71 -7.85 9.71
N LYS A 68 -22.35 -6.84 9.11
CA LYS A 68 -22.18 -6.49 7.70
C LYS A 68 -22.13 -4.98 7.53
N MET A 69 -21.20 -4.53 6.70
CA MET A 69 -21.07 -3.12 6.36
C MET A 69 -20.92 -2.96 4.85
N THR A 70 -21.74 -2.11 4.22
CA THR A 70 -21.51 -1.77 2.82
C THR A 70 -20.31 -0.84 2.68
N SER A 71 -19.55 -1.00 1.59
CA SER A 71 -18.40 -0.13 1.28
C SER A 71 -18.77 1.35 1.26
N GLY A 72 -19.97 1.68 0.76
CA GLY A 72 -20.46 3.07 0.75
C GLY A 72 -20.72 3.62 2.16
N ALA A 73 -21.34 2.84 3.04
CA ALA A 73 -21.58 3.25 4.43
C ALA A 73 -20.26 3.41 5.19
N GLY A 74 -19.33 2.46 5.04
CA GLY A 74 -18.00 2.57 5.63
C GLY A 74 -17.25 3.80 5.17
N TYR A 75 -17.22 4.08 3.87
CA TYR A 75 -16.55 5.26 3.35
C TYR A 75 -17.19 6.57 3.81
N SER A 76 -18.51 6.61 3.96
CA SER A 76 -19.22 7.79 4.50
C SER A 76 -18.87 8.03 5.97
N SER A 77 -18.87 6.98 6.78
CA SER A 77 -18.42 7.03 8.19
C SER A 77 -16.96 7.48 8.30
N TYR A 78 -16.06 6.92 7.49
CA TYR A 78 -14.67 7.32 7.44
C TYR A 78 -14.49 8.80 7.12
N LYS A 79 -15.25 9.34 6.17
CA LYS A 79 -15.18 10.77 5.84
C LYS A 79 -15.64 11.65 6.99
N ALA A 80 -16.74 11.28 7.65
CA ALA A 80 -17.25 11.99 8.81
C ALA A 80 -16.21 12.01 9.94
N TRP A 81 -15.65 10.85 10.26
CA TRP A 81 -14.59 10.72 11.26
C TRP A 81 -13.37 11.59 10.95
N CYS A 82 -12.90 11.62 9.69
CA CYS A 82 -11.81 12.50 9.28
C CYS A 82 -12.14 13.98 9.48
N GLN A 83 -13.37 14.39 9.13
CA GLN A 83 -13.82 15.78 9.30
C GLN A 83 -13.86 16.18 10.77
N GLU A 84 -14.37 15.31 11.64
CA GLU A 84 -14.43 15.52 13.09
C GLU A 84 -13.03 15.63 13.71
N ASN A 85 -12.07 14.84 13.20
CA ASN A 85 -10.67 14.87 13.68
C ASN A 85 -9.79 15.91 12.96
N GLY A 86 -10.36 16.73 12.07
CA GLY A 86 -9.60 17.75 11.33
C GLY A 86 -8.59 17.15 10.32
N GLU A 87 -8.81 15.92 9.89
CA GLU A 87 -7.92 15.21 8.98
C GLU A 87 -8.45 15.24 7.53
N ARG A 88 -7.51 15.17 6.59
CA ARG A 88 -7.87 15.05 5.18
C ARG A 88 -8.19 13.59 4.86
N TYR A 89 -9.40 13.34 4.37
CA TYR A 89 -9.79 11.98 3.94
C TYR A 89 -9.17 11.60 2.58
N MET A 90 -8.81 10.33 2.44
CA MET A 90 -8.35 9.77 1.17
C MET A 90 -9.51 9.56 0.19
N THR A 91 -9.19 9.37 -1.09
CA THR A 91 -10.21 9.07 -2.11
C THR A 91 -10.87 7.71 -1.85
N GLY A 92 -12.11 7.51 -2.33
CA GLY A 92 -12.81 6.23 -2.18
C GLY A 92 -12.05 5.04 -2.77
N THR A 93 -11.27 5.27 -3.84
CA THR A 93 -10.42 4.24 -4.44
C THR A 93 -9.24 3.88 -3.53
N ALA A 94 -8.57 4.86 -2.94
CA ALA A 94 -7.48 4.64 -1.99
C ALA A 94 -7.99 3.94 -0.74
N TRP A 95 -9.12 4.42 -0.16
CA TRP A 95 -9.77 3.79 0.99
C TRP A 95 -10.15 2.32 0.69
N GLY A 96 -10.73 2.04 -0.47
CA GLY A 96 -11.10 0.67 -0.87
C GLY A 96 -9.88 -0.27 -0.99
N ARG A 97 -8.71 0.23 -1.42
CA ARG A 97 -7.46 -0.55 -1.42
C ARG A 97 -7.01 -0.86 0.01
N ARG A 98 -7.02 0.13 0.91
CA ARG A 98 -6.65 -0.08 2.32
C ARG A 98 -7.55 -1.09 3.01
N MET A 99 -8.86 -1.00 2.77
CA MET A 99 -9.80 -2.00 3.29
C MET A 99 -9.55 -3.40 2.73
N ALA A 100 -9.11 -3.52 1.48
CA ALA A 100 -8.76 -4.82 0.89
C ALA A 100 -7.51 -5.46 1.55
N GLU A 101 -6.56 -4.64 2.02
CA GLU A 101 -5.35 -5.08 2.74
C GLU A 101 -5.66 -5.61 4.15
N LYS A 102 -6.80 -5.22 4.75
CA LYS A 102 -7.21 -5.62 6.11
C LYS A 102 -7.84 -7.01 6.19
N SER A 103 -7.84 -7.79 5.11
CA SER A 103 -8.30 -9.18 5.07
C SER A 103 -9.76 -9.43 5.47
N PHE A 104 -10.62 -8.41 5.41
CA PHE A 104 -12.05 -8.62 5.61
C PHE A 104 -12.65 -9.38 4.43
N GLU A 105 -13.50 -10.35 4.72
CA GLU A 105 -14.26 -11.04 3.68
C GLU A 105 -15.19 -10.02 2.99
N LYS A 106 -15.14 -9.96 1.66
CA LYS A 106 -15.97 -9.06 0.87
C LYS A 106 -16.72 -9.81 -0.21
N ASN A 107 -17.99 -9.49 -0.37
CA ASN A 107 -18.81 -10.02 -1.44
C ASN A 107 -19.69 -8.91 -2.03
N ARG A 108 -20.29 -9.18 -3.17
CA ARG A 108 -21.19 -8.23 -3.82
C ARG A 108 -22.64 -8.65 -3.56
N GLU A 109 -23.32 -7.95 -2.64
CA GLU A 109 -24.73 -8.14 -2.35
C GLU A 109 -25.56 -7.00 -2.98
N ARG A 110 -26.58 -7.35 -3.76
CA ARG A 110 -27.50 -6.38 -4.42
C ARG A 110 -26.78 -5.25 -5.17
N GLY A 111 -25.67 -5.58 -5.84
CA GLY A 111 -24.87 -4.62 -6.61
C GLY A 111 -23.91 -3.75 -5.79
N LYS A 112 -23.89 -3.89 -4.47
CA LYS A 112 -23.00 -3.14 -3.56
C LYS A 112 -21.94 -4.08 -2.99
N THR A 113 -20.71 -3.56 -2.87
CA THR A 113 -19.63 -4.28 -2.15
C THR A 113 -19.93 -4.24 -0.66
N THR A 114 -20.00 -5.39 -0.02
CA THR A 114 -20.28 -5.56 1.40
C THR A 114 -19.13 -6.29 2.08
N TYR A 115 -18.68 -5.79 3.21
CA TYR A 115 -17.70 -6.41 4.09
C TYR A 115 -18.46 -7.22 5.16
N PHE A 116 -18.02 -8.45 5.38
CA PHE A 116 -18.57 -9.36 6.37
C PHE A 116 -17.69 -9.40 7.61
N GLY A 117 -18.30 -9.63 8.76
CA GLY A 117 -17.59 -9.61 10.04
C GLY A 117 -17.19 -8.20 10.51
N LEU A 118 -17.70 -7.14 9.87
CA LEU A 118 -17.41 -5.75 10.22
C LEU A 118 -18.72 -4.95 10.23
N GLY A 119 -18.98 -4.23 11.32
CA GLY A 119 -20.11 -3.34 11.50
C GLY A 119 -19.67 -1.94 11.93
N LEU A 120 -20.49 -0.93 11.66
CA LEU A 120 -20.31 0.42 12.18
C LEU A 120 -20.84 0.49 13.62
N LEU A 121 -20.10 1.18 14.50
CA LEU A 121 -20.64 1.59 15.79
C LEU A 121 -21.79 2.57 15.55
N SER A 122 -22.94 2.32 16.18
CA SER A 122 -24.03 3.29 16.21
C SER A 122 -23.60 4.44 17.12
N THR A 123 -23.44 5.63 16.56
CA THR A 123 -23.34 6.84 17.39
C THR A 123 -24.75 7.20 17.79
N ASP A 124 -25.16 6.85 19.02
CA ASP A 124 -26.35 7.40 19.66
C ASP A 124 -26.14 8.87 20.01
#